data_91fc84328d2125ea41ea7c1fee6acf55
#
_entry.id   91fc84328d2125ea41ea7c1fee6acf55
#
_cell.length_a   1.000
_cell.length_b   1.000
_cell.length_c   1.000
_cell.angle_alpha   90.00
_cell.angle_beta   90.00
_cell.angle_gamma   90.00
#
_symmetry.space_group_name_H-M   'P 1'
#
loop_
_entity.id
_entity.type
_entity.pdbx_description
1 polymer ?
#
loop_
_entity_poly.entity_id
_entity_poly.type
_entity_poly.pdbx_seq_one_letter_code
_entity_poly.pdbx_strand_id
1 'polypeptide(L)'
;MTDTPAPAVRPRPRPAARRPPRPPAPPTTVSEEAEQPPDGMEIPAATPRLDAVGLLDAPAPPAAANSPAPRPIELSENEPRLLSDLHVVASELGIKNFRRYSKQDLIVKILSEQVADRGVQYRNGLLDVLPDGFGFLRTQGYTQSDNDIYVSLSQIRRFKLRRGDEINGQVRTPKDNEKYHALLKIQTVNGLDPEQARHRPNFEQLTPLFPDQRLRLETTADRIAPRVMDMICPLGKGQRGLIVSPPKAGKTTILKEIANSIAENNPEVHLLVLLVDERPEEVTDMERSVNGEVVSSTFDQPAENHLQVTELVLERVKRLVEVGRDVVVLLDSITRLSRAYNLAAPASGRILSGGVDSAALYPPKKFFGAARNIEEGGSLTILATALVDTGSRMDEVIFEEFKGTGNWEVHLSRQLSNKRIFPAIDIEKSGTRKEELLMDGAEAKMVWKLRSVLHALDPNAAIELLIEKMKDTKSNFEFLDAMRRNTR
;
A
#
# COMPACT_ATOMS: atom_id res chain seq x y z
N MET A 1 40.34 58.79 49.81
CA MET A 1 40.98 58.01 50.86
C MET A 1 39.92 57.43 51.74
N THR A 2 39.62 56.17 51.53
CA THR A 2 39.36 55.16 52.51
C THR A 2 38.85 53.93 51.71
N ASP A 3 39.75 52.95 51.63
CA ASP A 3 39.50 51.61 51.11
C ASP A 3 38.49 50.88 52.00
N THR A 4 37.52 50.23 51.37
CA THR A 4 36.69 49.26 52.03
C THR A 4 36.81 47.92 51.24
N PRO A 5 37.27 46.83 51.89
CA PRO A 5 37.49 45.57 51.23
C PRO A 5 36.15 44.81 50.99
N ALA A 6 36.07 44.17 49.83
CA ALA A 6 34.95 43.34 49.41
C ALA A 6 34.85 42.02 50.25
N PRO A 7 33.61 41.49 50.50
CA PRO A 7 33.44 40.29 51.32
C PRO A 7 33.80 39.01 50.56
N ALA A 8 34.49 38.11 51.25
CA ALA A 8 34.95 36.82 50.77
C ALA A 8 33.77 35.88 50.39
N VAL A 9 33.79 35.29 49.21
CA VAL A 9 32.86 34.30 48.72
C VAL A 9 33.20 32.94 49.30
N ARG A 10 32.27 32.36 50.08
CA ARG A 10 32.36 30.95 50.60
C ARG A 10 32.15 29.97 49.45
N PRO A 11 32.95 28.88 49.36
CA PRO A 11 32.75 27.84 48.33
C PRO A 11 31.50 27.00 48.63
N ARG A 12 30.73 26.72 47.54
CA ARG A 12 29.56 25.82 47.60
C ARG A 12 29.99 24.34 47.78
N PRO A 13 29.26 23.54 48.55
CA PRO A 13 29.58 22.14 48.71
C PRO A 13 29.32 21.35 47.42
N ARG A 14 30.22 20.42 47.09
CA ARG A 14 30.11 19.47 45.95
C ARG A 14 28.91 18.51 46.17
N PRO A 15 28.14 18.17 45.13
CA PRO A 15 27.13 17.13 45.24
C PRO A 15 27.76 15.75 45.43
N ALA A 16 27.22 14.96 46.33
CA ALA A 16 27.62 13.59 46.60
C ALA A 16 27.39 12.68 45.38
N ALA A 17 28.41 11.89 45.03
CA ALA A 17 28.35 10.91 43.96
C ALA A 17 27.26 9.86 44.24
N ARG A 18 26.30 9.72 43.38
CA ARG A 18 25.31 8.63 43.38
C ARG A 18 26.01 7.32 43.01
N ARG A 19 25.87 6.32 43.86
CA ARG A 19 26.26 4.92 43.59
C ARG A 19 25.45 4.37 42.42
N PRO A 20 26.03 3.56 41.52
CA PRO A 20 25.29 2.88 40.46
C PRO A 20 24.33 1.84 41.02
N PRO A 21 23.18 1.59 40.37
CA PRO A 21 22.22 0.59 40.77
C PRO A 21 22.81 -0.83 40.62
N ARG A 22 22.50 -1.68 41.58
CA ARG A 22 22.86 -3.09 41.65
C ARG A 22 22.14 -3.87 40.53
N PRO A 23 22.79 -4.84 39.85
CA PRO A 23 22.12 -5.65 38.84
C PRO A 23 21.05 -6.57 39.47
N PRO A 24 19.97 -6.89 38.72
CA PRO A 24 18.91 -7.78 39.19
C PRO A 24 19.42 -9.20 39.39
N ALA A 25 18.92 -9.86 40.43
CA ALA A 25 19.21 -11.26 40.76
C ALA A 25 18.59 -12.20 39.70
N PRO A 26 19.19 -13.40 39.46
CA PRO A 26 18.64 -14.38 38.53
C PRO A 26 17.32 -14.98 39.05
N PRO A 27 16.42 -15.43 38.17
CA PRO A 27 15.15 -16.01 38.57
C PRO A 27 15.34 -17.34 39.28
N THR A 28 14.73 -17.47 40.45
CA THR A 28 14.62 -18.70 41.22
C THR A 28 13.68 -19.67 40.51
N THR A 29 14.16 -20.83 40.20
CA THR A 29 13.34 -21.98 39.76
C THR A 29 12.38 -22.37 40.86
N VAL A 30 11.07 -22.27 40.55
CA VAL A 30 10.03 -22.84 41.42
C VAL A 30 9.62 -24.16 40.79
N SER A 31 9.76 -25.21 41.61
CA SER A 31 9.32 -26.58 41.34
C SER A 31 7.80 -26.65 41.17
N GLU A 32 7.37 -27.41 40.14
CA GLU A 32 6.01 -27.86 39.98
C GLU A 32 5.51 -28.67 41.15
N GLU A 33 4.55 -28.15 41.86
CA GLU A 33 3.61 -28.94 42.69
C GLU A 33 2.22 -28.70 42.12
N ALA A 34 1.59 -29.81 41.72
CA ALA A 34 0.25 -29.88 41.17
C ALA A 34 -0.78 -29.61 42.27
N GLU A 35 -1.50 -28.50 42.19
CA GLU A 35 -2.76 -28.30 42.92
C GLU A 35 -3.95 -28.60 42.00
N GLN A 36 -4.79 -29.56 42.48
CA GLN A 36 -6.09 -29.90 41.90
C GLN A 36 -7.09 -28.75 42.17
N PRO A 37 -7.98 -28.43 41.19
CA PRO A 37 -9.04 -27.46 41.45
C PRO A 37 -10.22 -28.07 42.21
N PRO A 38 -10.95 -27.28 43.02
CA PRO A 38 -12.11 -27.76 43.79
C PRO A 38 -13.33 -27.97 42.89
N ASP A 39 -14.08 -29.00 43.26
CA ASP A 39 -15.37 -29.41 42.71
C ASP A 39 -16.43 -28.31 42.72
N GLY A 40 -17.20 -28.25 41.65
CA GLY A 40 -18.56 -27.70 41.66
C GLY A 40 -18.81 -26.45 40.79
N MET A 41 -18.91 -26.62 39.45
CA MET A 41 -19.78 -25.79 38.63
C MET A 41 -20.16 -26.58 37.35
N GLU A 42 -21.43 -26.94 37.29
CA GLU A 42 -22.05 -27.65 36.15
C GLU A 42 -22.02 -26.77 34.90
N ILE A 43 -21.44 -27.32 33.82
CA ILE A 43 -21.56 -26.76 32.46
C ILE A 43 -22.59 -27.60 31.72
N PRO A 44 -23.62 -27.01 31.13
CA PRO A 44 -24.57 -27.80 30.33
C PRO A 44 -23.93 -28.19 29.00
N ALA A 45 -23.81 -29.51 28.81
CA ALA A 45 -23.43 -30.13 27.55
C ALA A 45 -24.63 -30.13 26.60
N ALA A 46 -24.42 -29.65 25.37
CA ALA A 46 -25.22 -29.99 24.22
C ALA A 46 -24.44 -29.94 22.93
N THR A 47 -23.76 -30.99 22.60
CA THR A 47 -23.39 -31.32 21.22
C THR A 47 -24.17 -32.58 20.83
N PRO A 48 -24.97 -32.60 19.77
CA PRO A 48 -25.47 -33.85 19.23
C PRO A 48 -24.39 -34.48 18.32
N ARG A 49 -23.92 -35.67 18.73
CA ARG A 49 -23.26 -36.64 17.86
C ARG A 49 -24.25 -37.15 16.83
N LEU A 50 -23.90 -37.10 15.57
CA LEU A 50 -24.59 -37.87 14.51
C LEU A 50 -23.99 -39.26 14.49
N ASP A 51 -24.70 -40.19 15.12
CA ASP A 51 -24.48 -41.62 14.98
C ASP A 51 -25.13 -42.10 13.68
N ALA A 52 -24.47 -43.03 13.02
CA ALA A 52 -24.90 -43.76 11.85
C ALA A 52 -26.16 -44.58 12.17
N VAL A 53 -27.23 -44.37 11.42
CA VAL A 53 -28.35 -45.28 11.41
C VAL A 53 -28.66 -45.73 9.99
N GLY A 54 -28.65 -47.02 9.87
CA GLY A 54 -28.97 -47.97 8.88
C GLY A 54 -29.92 -47.65 7.73
N LEU A 55 -29.53 -48.22 6.61
CA LEU A 55 -30.38 -48.51 5.46
C LEU A 55 -31.65 -49.24 5.89
N LEU A 56 -32.83 -48.71 5.51
CA LEU A 56 -34.02 -49.50 5.28
C LEU A 56 -34.72 -49.04 4.00
N ASP A 57 -35.03 -50.02 3.19
CA ASP A 57 -35.67 -49.96 1.89
C ASP A 57 -36.95 -49.12 1.86
N ALA A 58 -37.06 -48.26 0.82
CA ALA A 58 -38.35 -47.77 0.35
C ALA A 58 -38.43 -47.96 -1.18
N PRO A 59 -39.59 -48.37 -1.72
CA PRO A 59 -39.72 -48.81 -3.10
C PRO A 59 -39.63 -47.68 -4.11
N ALA A 60 -39.01 -47.96 -5.24
CA ALA A 60 -38.81 -47.04 -6.36
C ALA A 60 -40.13 -46.59 -7.00
N PRO A 61 -40.32 -45.31 -7.35
CA PRO A 61 -41.36 -44.86 -8.25
C PRO A 61 -41.04 -45.22 -9.71
N PRO A 62 -42.02 -45.36 -10.60
CA PRO A 62 -41.84 -45.89 -11.94
C PRO A 62 -41.09 -44.93 -12.86
N ALA A 63 -40.31 -45.53 -13.75
CA ALA A 63 -39.47 -44.89 -14.75
C ALA A 63 -40.28 -43.91 -15.63
N ALA A 64 -39.96 -42.62 -15.54
CA ALA A 64 -40.32 -41.62 -16.53
C ALA A 64 -39.19 -41.47 -17.56
N ALA A 65 -39.60 -41.43 -18.80
CA ALA A 65 -38.85 -41.51 -20.03
C ALA A 65 -37.49 -40.74 -20.05
N ASN A 66 -36.49 -41.43 -20.60
CA ASN A 66 -35.18 -40.92 -20.98
C ASN A 66 -35.27 -39.67 -21.87
N SER A 67 -35.00 -38.49 -21.29
CA SER A 67 -34.43 -37.38 -21.99
C SER A 67 -32.98 -37.25 -21.52
N PRO A 68 -31.97 -37.24 -22.40
CA PRO A 68 -30.57 -37.11 -21.96
C PRO A 68 -30.41 -35.72 -21.35
N ALA A 69 -29.95 -35.68 -20.09
CA ALA A 69 -29.56 -34.46 -19.45
C ALA A 69 -28.50 -33.69 -20.32
N PRO A 70 -28.62 -32.37 -20.48
CA PRO A 70 -27.70 -31.60 -21.28
C PRO A 70 -26.29 -31.76 -20.71
N ARG A 71 -25.34 -32.25 -21.53
CA ARG A 71 -23.95 -32.40 -21.15
C ARG A 71 -23.36 -31.04 -20.90
N PRO A 72 -22.60 -30.82 -19.80
CA PRO A 72 -21.89 -29.58 -19.55
C PRO A 72 -20.97 -29.25 -20.71
N ILE A 73 -20.96 -27.99 -21.16
CA ILE A 73 -19.99 -27.52 -22.15
C ILE A 73 -18.67 -27.35 -21.44
N GLU A 74 -17.80 -28.35 -21.49
CA GLU A 74 -16.37 -28.18 -21.21
C GLU A 74 -15.75 -27.52 -22.44
N LEU A 75 -15.32 -26.27 -22.28
CA LEU A 75 -14.54 -25.57 -23.29
C LEU A 75 -13.12 -26.13 -23.27
N SER A 76 -12.86 -27.16 -24.08
CA SER A 76 -11.52 -27.37 -24.61
C SER A 76 -11.31 -26.33 -25.71
N GLU A 77 -10.21 -25.56 -25.62
CA GLU A 77 -9.91 -24.39 -26.46
C GLU A 77 -9.77 -24.69 -27.98
N ASN A 78 -10.00 -25.92 -28.43
CA ASN A 78 -9.65 -26.40 -29.78
C ASN A 78 -10.80 -26.93 -30.64
N GLU A 79 -12.07 -26.81 -30.25
CA GLU A 79 -13.17 -27.20 -31.16
C GLU A 79 -14.02 -26.01 -31.61
N PRO A 80 -14.06 -25.65 -32.91
CA PRO A 80 -14.95 -24.64 -33.45
C PRO A 80 -16.39 -25.18 -33.48
N ARG A 81 -17.19 -24.92 -32.44
CA ARG A 81 -18.62 -25.23 -32.45
C ARG A 81 -19.36 -24.36 -33.46
N LEU A 82 -20.27 -24.98 -34.21
CA LEU A 82 -21.13 -24.27 -35.15
C LEU A 82 -22.06 -23.31 -34.39
N LEU A 83 -22.39 -22.17 -34.99
CA LEU A 83 -23.29 -21.18 -34.42
C LEU A 83 -24.69 -21.76 -34.15
N SER A 84 -25.13 -22.76 -34.95
CA SER A 84 -26.35 -23.54 -34.74
C SER A 84 -26.44 -24.25 -33.39
N ASP A 85 -25.32 -24.84 -32.96
CA ASP A 85 -25.24 -25.60 -31.70
C ASP A 85 -25.29 -24.65 -30.48
N LEU A 86 -24.66 -23.49 -30.60
CA LEU A 86 -24.76 -22.43 -29.60
C LEU A 86 -26.16 -21.84 -29.48
N HIS A 87 -26.92 -21.77 -30.58
CA HIS A 87 -28.30 -21.33 -30.55
C HIS A 87 -29.24 -22.34 -29.85
N VAL A 88 -28.99 -23.66 -29.99
CA VAL A 88 -29.75 -24.72 -29.28
C VAL A 88 -29.51 -24.55 -27.78
N VAL A 89 -28.24 -24.46 -27.35
CA VAL A 89 -27.89 -24.31 -25.93
C VAL A 89 -28.43 -23.01 -25.35
N ALA A 90 -28.38 -21.91 -26.11
CA ALA A 90 -28.96 -20.64 -25.66
C ALA A 90 -30.46 -20.66 -25.49
N SER A 91 -31.14 -21.44 -26.33
CA SER A 91 -32.59 -21.67 -26.22
C SER A 91 -32.95 -22.51 -25.00
N GLU A 92 -32.18 -23.56 -24.71
CA GLU A 92 -32.34 -24.42 -23.52
C GLU A 92 -32.11 -23.65 -22.21
N LEU A 93 -31.15 -22.71 -22.22
CA LEU A 93 -30.86 -21.83 -21.07
C LEU A 93 -31.82 -20.64 -20.95
N GLY A 94 -32.82 -20.52 -21.83
CA GLY A 94 -33.83 -19.46 -21.78
C GLY A 94 -33.33 -18.06 -22.13
N ILE A 95 -32.16 -17.94 -22.80
CA ILE A 95 -31.59 -16.67 -23.17
C ILE A 95 -32.46 -15.95 -24.20
N LYS A 96 -33.04 -14.82 -23.84
CA LYS A 96 -33.89 -14.02 -24.74
C LYS A 96 -33.07 -13.37 -25.86
N ASN A 97 -33.61 -13.36 -27.08
CA ASN A 97 -33.02 -12.70 -28.24
C ASN A 97 -31.61 -13.20 -28.64
N PHE A 98 -31.27 -14.46 -28.33
CA PHE A 98 -29.92 -15.04 -28.58
C PHE A 98 -29.46 -14.97 -30.04
N ARG A 99 -30.35 -14.91 -31.01
CA ARG A 99 -30.04 -14.76 -32.46
C ARG A 99 -29.46 -13.41 -32.85
N ARG A 100 -29.49 -12.40 -31.96
CA ARG A 100 -28.94 -11.05 -32.20
C ARG A 100 -27.49 -10.88 -31.72
N TYR A 101 -26.99 -11.86 -30.95
CA TYR A 101 -25.63 -11.80 -30.44
C TYR A 101 -24.60 -12.29 -31.47
N SER A 102 -23.40 -11.71 -31.47
CA SER A 102 -22.26 -12.28 -32.19
C SER A 102 -21.91 -13.66 -31.59
N LYS A 103 -21.16 -14.50 -32.35
CA LYS A 103 -20.75 -15.81 -31.85
C LYS A 103 -20.00 -15.70 -30.51
N GLN A 104 -19.11 -14.72 -30.36
CA GLN A 104 -18.33 -14.48 -29.15
C GLN A 104 -19.21 -14.01 -27.99
N ASP A 105 -20.10 -13.04 -28.22
CA ASP A 105 -21.02 -12.53 -27.21
C ASP A 105 -22.01 -13.61 -26.76
N LEU A 106 -22.45 -14.47 -27.68
CA LEU A 106 -23.34 -15.60 -27.37
C LEU A 106 -22.65 -16.64 -26.48
N ILE A 107 -21.38 -16.95 -26.75
CA ILE A 107 -20.58 -17.85 -25.88
C ILE A 107 -20.45 -17.27 -24.47
N VAL A 108 -20.10 -16.00 -24.36
CA VAL A 108 -19.99 -15.32 -23.05
C VAL A 108 -21.34 -15.34 -22.33
N LYS A 109 -22.45 -15.10 -23.03
CA LYS A 109 -23.79 -15.09 -22.45
C LYS A 109 -24.23 -16.49 -22.00
N ILE A 110 -23.99 -17.53 -22.82
CA ILE A 110 -24.26 -18.93 -22.47
C ILE A 110 -23.47 -19.32 -21.22
N LEU A 111 -22.18 -19.00 -21.15
CA LEU A 111 -21.34 -19.28 -19.99
C LEU A 111 -21.86 -18.57 -18.73
N SER A 112 -22.26 -17.31 -18.85
CA SER A 112 -22.80 -16.54 -17.71
C SER A 112 -24.12 -17.13 -17.19
N GLU A 113 -25.00 -17.59 -18.06
CA GLU A 113 -26.28 -18.22 -17.66
C GLU A 113 -26.09 -19.64 -17.09
N GLN A 114 -25.19 -20.45 -17.65
CA GLN A 114 -24.84 -21.77 -17.10
C GLN A 114 -24.25 -21.68 -15.69
N VAL A 115 -23.46 -20.61 -15.43
CA VAL A 115 -22.91 -20.32 -14.11
C VAL A 115 -24.01 -19.86 -13.15
N ALA A 116 -24.94 -19.03 -13.63
CA ALA A 116 -26.09 -18.56 -12.84
C ALA A 116 -27.05 -19.69 -12.46
N ASP A 117 -27.34 -20.61 -13.37
CA ASP A 117 -28.24 -21.75 -13.15
C ASP A 117 -27.72 -22.75 -12.08
N ARG A 118 -26.38 -22.79 -11.88
CA ARG A 118 -25.75 -23.60 -10.83
C ARG A 118 -25.69 -22.92 -9.46
N GLY A 119 -26.15 -21.64 -9.33
CA GLY A 119 -26.01 -20.86 -8.10
C GLY A 119 -24.57 -20.57 -7.69
N VAL A 120 -23.59 -20.81 -8.60
CA VAL A 120 -22.17 -20.60 -8.38
C VAL A 120 -21.70 -19.44 -9.26
N GLN A 121 -21.14 -18.42 -8.63
CA GLN A 121 -20.58 -17.25 -9.31
C GLN A 121 -19.05 -17.23 -9.14
N TYR A 122 -18.32 -16.77 -10.15
CA TYR A 122 -16.90 -16.44 -10.01
C TYR A 122 -16.76 -14.99 -9.58
N ARG A 123 -16.08 -14.76 -8.48
CA ARG A 123 -15.81 -13.41 -7.98
C ARG A 123 -14.38 -13.32 -7.49
N ASN A 124 -13.83 -12.11 -7.56
CA ASN A 124 -12.57 -11.75 -6.95
C ASN A 124 -12.80 -10.78 -5.80
N GLY A 125 -11.83 -10.72 -4.89
CA GLY A 125 -11.83 -9.77 -3.79
C GLY A 125 -10.54 -9.83 -3.00
N LEU A 126 -10.32 -8.81 -2.21
CA LEU A 126 -9.16 -8.67 -1.34
C LEU A 126 -9.47 -9.26 0.03
N LEU A 127 -8.68 -10.22 0.49
CA LEU A 127 -8.90 -10.91 1.75
C LEU A 127 -8.56 -10.00 2.95
N ASP A 128 -9.54 -9.77 3.79
CA ASP A 128 -9.40 -9.15 5.10
C ASP A 128 -9.68 -10.20 6.19
N VAL A 129 -8.65 -10.58 6.94
CA VAL A 129 -8.72 -11.61 7.99
C VAL A 129 -9.01 -10.93 9.32
N LEU A 130 -10.06 -11.37 10.00
CA LEU A 130 -10.46 -10.87 11.30
C LEU A 130 -9.71 -11.56 12.45
N PRO A 131 -9.66 -10.98 13.66
CA PRO A 131 -9.00 -11.58 14.82
C PRO A 131 -9.46 -13.00 15.17
N ASP A 132 -10.72 -13.32 14.91
CA ASP A 132 -11.31 -14.66 15.11
C ASP A 132 -10.80 -15.71 14.12
N GLY A 133 -10.00 -15.29 13.12
CA GLY A 133 -9.32 -16.16 12.17
C GLY A 133 -10.12 -16.53 10.92
N PHE A 134 -11.39 -16.17 10.81
CA PHE A 134 -12.11 -16.17 9.52
C PHE A 134 -11.89 -14.84 8.81
N GLY A 135 -12.35 -14.70 7.57
CA GLY A 135 -12.17 -13.48 6.80
C GLY A 135 -13.29 -13.18 5.85
N PHE A 136 -13.17 -12.02 5.21
CA PHE A 136 -14.05 -11.57 4.13
C PHE A 136 -13.21 -11.14 2.92
N LEU A 137 -13.68 -11.48 1.71
CA LEU A 137 -13.16 -10.85 0.50
C LEU A 137 -13.89 -9.53 0.32
N ARG A 138 -13.17 -8.44 0.37
CA ARG A 138 -13.65 -7.10 0.03
C ARG A 138 -13.81 -7.03 -1.48
N THR A 139 -15.04 -6.84 -1.94
CA THR A 139 -15.38 -6.84 -3.38
C THR A 139 -15.51 -5.44 -3.95
N GLN A 140 -15.64 -4.43 -3.09
CA GLN A 140 -15.77 -3.02 -3.45
C GLN A 140 -14.60 -2.20 -2.88
N GLY A 141 -13.38 -2.49 -3.37
CA GLY A 141 -12.17 -1.80 -2.90
C GLY A 141 -11.65 -2.35 -1.55
N TYR A 142 -11.29 -1.42 -0.64
CA TYR A 142 -10.62 -1.74 0.62
C TYR A 142 -11.52 -1.57 1.86
N THR A 143 -12.78 -1.21 1.66
CA THR A 143 -13.74 -0.99 2.73
C THR A 143 -14.74 -2.14 2.85
N GLN A 144 -15.36 -2.26 4.00
CA GLN A 144 -16.41 -3.25 4.23
C GLN A 144 -17.66 -2.92 3.42
N SER A 145 -18.27 -3.94 2.80
CA SER A 145 -19.51 -3.82 2.05
C SER A 145 -20.49 -4.99 2.34
N ASP A 146 -21.76 -4.79 2.03
CA ASP A 146 -22.77 -5.86 2.14
C ASP A 146 -22.56 -6.98 1.11
N ASN A 147 -21.77 -6.73 0.06
CA ASN A 147 -21.44 -7.69 -0.98
C ASN A 147 -20.16 -8.50 -0.69
N ASP A 148 -19.59 -8.35 0.51
CA ASP A 148 -18.40 -9.09 0.90
C ASP A 148 -18.65 -10.58 0.97
N ILE A 149 -17.59 -11.37 0.72
CA ILE A 149 -17.69 -12.82 0.60
C ILE A 149 -17.00 -13.46 1.81
N TYR A 150 -17.72 -14.26 2.55
CA TYR A 150 -17.18 -14.98 3.70
C TYR A 150 -16.15 -16.03 3.28
N VAL A 151 -15.02 -16.07 3.98
CA VAL A 151 -13.94 -17.05 3.84
C VAL A 151 -13.76 -17.78 5.17
N SER A 152 -13.87 -19.09 5.13
CA SER A 152 -13.79 -19.91 6.33
C SER A 152 -12.35 -20.00 6.89
N LEU A 153 -12.25 -20.16 8.21
CA LEU A 153 -10.97 -20.42 8.90
C LEU A 153 -10.22 -21.63 8.31
N SER A 154 -10.96 -22.68 7.93
CA SER A 154 -10.39 -23.89 7.34
C SER A 154 -9.70 -23.63 5.99
N GLN A 155 -10.29 -22.79 5.14
CA GLN A 155 -9.69 -22.38 3.86
C GLN A 155 -8.44 -21.52 4.09
N ILE A 156 -8.52 -20.55 5.02
CA ILE A 156 -7.38 -19.68 5.37
C ILE A 156 -6.20 -20.54 5.85
N ARG A 157 -6.42 -21.48 6.74
CA ARG A 157 -5.37 -22.37 7.26
C ARG A 157 -4.83 -23.33 6.20
N ARG A 158 -5.70 -23.94 5.41
CA ARG A 158 -5.32 -24.94 4.38
C ARG A 158 -4.40 -24.34 3.34
N PHE A 159 -4.74 -23.17 2.80
CA PHE A 159 -3.97 -22.50 1.74
C PHE A 159 -2.99 -21.45 2.26
N LYS A 160 -2.81 -21.32 3.59
CA LYS A 160 -1.97 -20.31 4.25
C LYS A 160 -2.24 -18.91 3.72
N LEU A 161 -3.53 -18.59 3.55
CA LEU A 161 -3.96 -17.27 3.09
C LEU A 161 -3.59 -16.22 4.13
N ARG A 162 -3.28 -15.01 3.64
CA ARG A 162 -2.89 -13.88 4.47
C ARG A 162 -3.76 -12.67 4.17
N ARG A 163 -3.90 -11.80 5.14
CA ARG A 163 -4.54 -10.49 4.93
C ARG A 163 -3.88 -9.78 3.75
N GLY A 164 -4.67 -9.20 2.86
CA GLY A 164 -4.18 -8.55 1.65
C GLY A 164 -3.99 -9.47 0.44
N ASP A 165 -4.28 -10.78 0.55
CA ASP A 165 -4.31 -11.66 -0.63
C ASP A 165 -5.51 -11.32 -1.52
N GLU A 166 -5.28 -11.20 -2.81
CA GLU A 166 -6.34 -11.15 -3.80
C GLU A 166 -6.73 -12.57 -4.19
N ILE A 167 -7.99 -12.90 -3.98
CA ILE A 167 -8.50 -14.25 -4.21
C ILE A 167 -9.56 -14.20 -5.30
N ASN A 168 -9.37 -15.03 -6.33
CA ASN A 168 -10.40 -15.33 -7.30
C ASN A 168 -10.92 -16.75 -7.03
N GLY A 169 -12.24 -16.92 -7.03
CA GLY A 169 -12.82 -18.22 -6.74
C GLY A 169 -14.32 -18.33 -6.99
N GLN A 170 -14.81 -19.54 -6.79
CA GLN A 170 -16.21 -19.85 -6.88
C GLN A 170 -16.93 -19.49 -5.58
N VAL A 171 -18.03 -18.78 -5.69
CA VAL A 171 -18.80 -18.22 -4.60
C VAL A 171 -20.25 -18.72 -4.72
N ARG A 172 -20.87 -19.11 -3.62
CA ARG A 172 -22.29 -19.41 -3.56
C ARG A 172 -23.10 -18.25 -2.99
N THR A 173 -24.35 -18.18 -3.37
CA THR A 173 -25.32 -17.28 -2.76
C THR A 173 -25.53 -17.59 -1.27
N PRO A 174 -25.94 -16.60 -0.46
CA PRO A 174 -26.33 -16.82 0.93
C PRO A 174 -27.49 -17.81 1.03
N LYS A 175 -27.52 -18.64 2.08
CA LYS A 175 -28.66 -19.42 2.47
C LYS A 175 -29.63 -18.58 3.31
N ASP A 176 -30.84 -19.09 3.56
CA ASP A 176 -31.92 -18.36 4.23
C ASP A 176 -31.53 -17.67 5.58
N ASN A 177 -30.51 -18.20 6.28
CA ASN A 177 -30.03 -17.66 7.56
C ASN A 177 -28.64 -17.01 7.46
N GLU A 178 -28.10 -16.82 6.27
CA GLU A 178 -26.77 -16.24 6.05
C GLU A 178 -26.89 -14.84 5.43
N LYS A 179 -26.09 -13.88 5.93
CA LYS A 179 -26.07 -12.51 5.39
C LYS A 179 -25.16 -12.39 4.16
N TYR A 180 -24.05 -13.14 4.12
CA TYR A 180 -22.98 -12.98 3.15
C TYR A 180 -22.87 -14.15 2.18
N HIS A 181 -22.42 -13.87 0.97
CA HIS A 181 -21.96 -14.90 0.05
C HIS A 181 -20.81 -15.70 0.70
N ALA A 182 -20.60 -16.96 0.28
CA ALA A 182 -19.54 -17.79 0.84
C ALA A 182 -18.61 -18.33 -0.25
N LEU A 183 -17.30 -18.26 -0.04
CA LEU A 183 -16.27 -18.80 -0.93
C LEU A 183 -16.31 -20.34 -0.85
N LEU A 184 -16.54 -20.99 -1.99
CA LEU A 184 -16.56 -22.45 -2.11
C LEU A 184 -15.21 -23.02 -2.49
N LYS A 185 -14.62 -22.51 -3.58
CA LYS A 185 -13.37 -23.00 -4.15
C LYS A 185 -12.50 -21.84 -4.57
N ILE A 186 -11.25 -21.86 -4.17
CA ILE A 186 -10.23 -20.90 -4.58
C ILE A 186 -9.66 -21.35 -5.93
N GLN A 187 -9.59 -20.43 -6.88
CA GLN A 187 -9.01 -20.65 -8.20
C GLN A 187 -7.60 -20.08 -8.29
N THR A 188 -7.42 -18.83 -7.86
CA THR A 188 -6.10 -18.20 -7.81
C THR A 188 -5.94 -17.35 -6.54
N VAL A 189 -4.69 -17.20 -6.09
CA VAL A 189 -4.27 -16.30 -5.01
C VAL A 189 -3.16 -15.41 -5.54
N ASN A 190 -3.40 -14.10 -5.62
CA ASN A 190 -2.49 -13.12 -6.24
C ASN A 190 -2.06 -13.50 -7.68
N GLY A 191 -2.97 -14.11 -8.45
CA GLY A 191 -2.71 -14.59 -9.80
C GLY A 191 -1.97 -15.94 -9.90
N LEU A 192 -1.53 -16.52 -8.78
CA LEU A 192 -0.87 -17.82 -8.73
C LEU A 192 -1.84 -18.96 -8.40
N ASP A 193 -1.46 -20.19 -8.75
CA ASP A 193 -2.14 -21.38 -8.25
C ASP A 193 -2.14 -21.41 -6.71
N PRO A 194 -3.23 -21.82 -6.04
CA PRO A 194 -3.32 -21.82 -4.58
C PRO A 194 -2.24 -22.64 -3.86
N GLU A 195 -1.78 -23.75 -4.46
CA GLU A 195 -0.71 -24.56 -3.87
C GLU A 195 0.67 -23.89 -4.05
N GLN A 196 0.92 -23.20 -5.16
CA GLN A 196 2.12 -22.39 -5.35
C GLN A 196 2.13 -21.19 -4.37
N ALA A 197 1.02 -20.48 -4.27
CA ALA A 197 0.86 -19.34 -3.36
C ALA A 197 1.11 -19.71 -1.88
N ARG A 198 0.83 -20.96 -1.49
CA ARG A 198 1.06 -21.47 -0.14
C ARG A 198 2.53 -21.48 0.27
N HIS A 199 3.46 -21.61 -0.69
CA HIS A 199 4.90 -21.73 -0.44
C HIS A 199 5.66 -20.41 -0.58
N ARG A 200 4.97 -19.30 -0.89
CA ARG A 200 5.61 -17.98 -1.01
C ARG A 200 6.26 -17.54 0.31
N PRO A 201 7.39 -16.83 0.27
CA PRO A 201 8.05 -16.30 1.45
C PRO A 201 7.17 -15.28 2.18
N ASN A 202 7.48 -14.97 3.44
CA ASN A 202 6.88 -13.85 4.15
C ASN A 202 7.68 -12.59 3.85
N PHE A 203 7.00 -11.46 3.67
CA PHE A 203 7.63 -10.17 3.42
C PHE A 203 8.73 -9.80 4.44
N GLU A 204 8.48 -10.10 5.72
CA GLU A 204 9.41 -9.83 6.82
C GLU A 204 10.69 -10.69 6.77
N GLN A 205 10.68 -11.79 6.02
CA GLN A 205 11.82 -12.71 5.87
C GLN A 205 12.67 -12.38 4.64
N LEU A 206 12.20 -11.50 3.76
CA LEU A 206 12.92 -11.09 2.55
C LEU A 206 14.10 -10.19 2.90
N THR A 207 15.22 -10.34 2.18
CA THR A 207 16.47 -9.62 2.42
C THR A 207 16.41 -8.19 1.87
N PRO A 208 16.46 -7.13 2.72
CA PRO A 208 16.38 -5.76 2.25
C PRO A 208 17.72 -5.27 1.70
N LEU A 209 17.68 -4.65 0.53
CA LEU A 209 18.81 -4.00 -0.13
C LEU A 209 18.64 -2.47 -0.19
N PHE A 210 19.73 -1.76 -0.49
CA PHE A 210 19.64 -0.36 -0.90
C PHE A 210 19.03 -0.27 -2.31
N PRO A 211 18.29 0.82 -2.62
CA PRO A 211 17.85 1.09 -3.98
C PRO A 211 19.05 1.20 -4.94
N ASP A 212 19.08 0.37 -5.96
CA ASP A 212 20.12 0.30 -6.99
C ASP A 212 19.55 0.35 -8.43
N GLN A 213 18.22 0.19 -8.56
CA GLN A 213 17.50 0.32 -9.82
C GLN A 213 16.75 1.64 -9.84
N ARG A 214 17.09 2.51 -10.80
CA ARG A 214 16.48 3.83 -10.93
C ARG A 214 15.08 3.76 -11.52
N LEU A 215 14.13 4.47 -10.91
CA LEU A 215 12.83 4.83 -11.48
C LEU A 215 12.99 6.19 -12.16
N ARG A 216 13.18 6.21 -13.49
CA ARG A 216 13.30 7.48 -14.22
C ARG A 216 11.98 8.22 -14.25
N LEU A 217 12.02 9.51 -13.93
CA LEU A 217 10.85 10.37 -13.94
C LEU A 217 10.78 11.23 -15.22
N GLU A 218 11.90 11.46 -15.87
CA GLU A 218 11.94 12.21 -17.14
C GLU A 218 11.12 11.48 -18.23
N THR A 219 10.19 12.22 -18.86
CA THR A 219 9.35 11.74 -19.98
C THR A 219 9.52 12.67 -21.17
N THR A 220 8.82 13.79 -21.21
CA THR A 220 8.85 14.76 -22.29
C THR A 220 9.61 16.04 -21.92
N ALA A 221 10.10 16.78 -22.92
CA ALA A 221 10.94 17.98 -22.73
C ALA A 221 10.27 19.09 -21.91
N ASP A 222 8.96 19.22 -22.04
CA ASP A 222 8.11 20.25 -21.43
C ASP A 222 7.78 19.95 -19.94
N ARG A 223 7.91 18.69 -19.50
CA ARG A 223 7.70 18.31 -18.09
C ARG A 223 8.94 18.58 -17.28
N ILE A 224 9.12 19.83 -16.87
CA ILE A 224 10.33 20.28 -16.15
C ILE A 224 10.44 19.68 -14.76
N ALA A 225 9.34 19.48 -14.03
CA ALA A 225 9.40 18.98 -12.65
C ALA A 225 10.01 17.57 -12.53
N PRO A 226 9.58 16.56 -13.32
CA PRO A 226 10.22 15.25 -13.35
C PRO A 226 11.71 15.31 -13.75
N ARG A 227 12.05 16.17 -14.72
CA ARG A 227 13.44 16.37 -15.16
C ARG A 227 14.33 16.95 -14.06
N VAL A 228 13.84 17.93 -13.31
CA VAL A 228 14.54 18.49 -12.15
C VAL A 228 14.72 17.41 -11.07
N MET A 229 13.66 16.67 -10.73
CA MET A 229 13.74 15.62 -9.71
C MET A 229 14.75 14.54 -10.08
N ASP A 230 14.79 14.09 -11.32
CA ASP A 230 15.76 13.10 -11.78
C ASP A 230 17.23 13.53 -11.61
N MET A 231 17.51 14.82 -11.66
CA MET A 231 18.87 15.33 -11.45
C MET A 231 19.19 15.65 -10.00
N ILE A 232 18.22 16.22 -9.28
CA ILE A 232 18.47 16.70 -7.90
C ILE A 232 18.22 15.60 -6.86
N CYS A 233 17.27 14.72 -7.09
CA CYS A 233 16.89 13.64 -6.19
C CYS A 233 16.43 12.42 -6.97
N PRO A 234 17.35 11.68 -7.63
CA PRO A 234 17.00 10.49 -8.39
C PRO A 234 16.25 9.49 -7.50
N LEU A 235 15.20 8.89 -8.07
CA LEU A 235 14.36 7.93 -7.38
C LEU A 235 14.77 6.50 -7.74
N GLY A 236 14.82 5.60 -6.75
CA GLY A 236 15.11 4.18 -6.95
C GLY A 236 13.98 3.27 -6.46
N LYS A 237 13.92 2.05 -7.01
CA LYS A 237 13.04 0.99 -6.52
C LYS A 237 13.38 0.65 -5.07
N GLY A 238 12.37 0.64 -4.18
CA GLY A 238 12.60 0.41 -2.74
C GLY A 238 12.86 1.67 -1.91
N GLN A 239 12.72 2.87 -2.49
CA GLN A 239 12.95 4.14 -1.82
C GLN A 239 11.88 4.44 -0.77
N ARG A 240 12.30 5.04 0.37
CA ARG A 240 11.42 5.68 1.37
C ARG A 240 11.49 7.17 1.20
N GLY A 241 10.50 7.76 0.51
CA GLY A 241 10.56 9.16 0.11
C GLY A 241 9.57 10.05 0.85
N LEU A 242 10.01 11.26 1.20
CA LEU A 242 9.16 12.33 1.70
C LEU A 242 9.06 13.46 0.66
N ILE A 243 7.83 13.84 0.35
CA ILE A 243 7.51 15.06 -0.40
C ILE A 243 7.06 16.09 0.63
N VAL A 244 8.00 16.93 1.05
CA VAL A 244 7.79 17.92 2.11
C VAL A 244 7.18 19.17 1.49
N SER A 245 5.94 19.46 1.88
CA SER A 245 5.17 20.53 1.25
C SER A 245 4.51 21.46 2.25
N PRO A 246 4.81 22.75 2.20
CA PRO A 246 3.94 23.75 2.83
C PRO A 246 2.60 23.85 2.05
N PRO A 247 1.53 24.38 2.69
CA PRO A 247 0.25 24.57 2.02
C PRO A 247 0.38 25.43 0.74
N LYS A 248 -0.32 25.03 -0.33
CA LYS A 248 -0.38 25.70 -1.64
C LYS A 248 0.94 25.75 -2.41
N ALA A 249 1.89 24.88 -2.16
CA ALA A 249 3.17 24.82 -2.87
C ALA A 249 3.19 23.89 -4.10
N GLY A 250 2.06 23.28 -4.46
CA GLY A 250 1.96 22.40 -5.64
C GLY A 250 2.13 20.91 -5.33
N LYS A 251 1.85 20.48 -4.08
CA LYS A 251 1.92 19.09 -3.62
C LYS A 251 1.25 18.10 -4.59
N THR A 252 -0.03 18.31 -4.88
CA THR A 252 -0.83 17.41 -5.73
C THR A 252 -0.31 17.35 -7.16
N THR A 253 0.20 18.47 -7.69
CA THR A 253 0.81 18.53 -9.03
C THR A 253 2.07 17.65 -9.09
N ILE A 254 2.97 17.77 -8.11
CA ILE A 254 4.19 16.96 -8.05
C ILE A 254 3.86 15.46 -7.91
N LEU A 255 2.85 15.11 -7.10
CA LEU A 255 2.38 13.71 -6.99
C LEU A 255 1.90 13.16 -8.32
N LYS A 256 1.08 13.92 -9.06
CA LYS A 256 0.59 13.53 -10.39
C LYS A 256 1.72 13.40 -11.40
N GLU A 257 2.68 14.32 -11.39
CA GLU A 257 3.86 14.24 -12.26
C GLU A 257 4.68 12.99 -11.99
N ILE A 258 4.93 12.65 -10.72
CA ILE A 258 5.62 11.42 -10.33
C ILE A 258 4.81 10.18 -10.76
N ALA A 259 3.51 10.16 -10.45
CA ALA A 259 2.63 9.04 -10.80
C ALA A 259 2.63 8.75 -12.30
N ASN A 260 2.41 9.79 -13.12
CA ASN A 260 2.35 9.66 -14.57
C ASN A 260 3.71 9.28 -15.17
N SER A 261 4.80 9.84 -14.63
CA SER A 261 6.16 9.48 -15.07
C SER A 261 6.49 8.01 -14.80
N ILE A 262 6.10 7.49 -13.63
CA ILE A 262 6.31 6.08 -13.30
C ILE A 262 5.44 5.19 -14.20
N ALA A 263 4.16 5.52 -14.37
CA ALA A 263 3.25 4.75 -15.22
C ALA A 263 3.68 4.71 -16.70
N GLU A 264 4.30 5.80 -17.20
CA GLU A 264 4.80 5.90 -18.57
C GLU A 264 6.12 5.15 -18.76
N ASN A 265 7.09 5.33 -17.85
CA ASN A 265 8.43 4.79 -17.98
C ASN A 265 8.58 3.35 -17.45
N ASN A 266 7.71 2.93 -16.53
CA ASN A 266 7.77 1.64 -15.84
C ASN A 266 6.39 0.97 -15.78
N PRO A 267 5.83 0.55 -16.92
CA PRO A 267 4.49 -0.05 -16.98
C PRO A 267 4.38 -1.39 -16.24
N GLU A 268 5.51 -2.04 -15.93
CA GLU A 268 5.58 -3.26 -15.13
C GLU A 268 5.32 -3.02 -13.64
N VAL A 269 5.50 -1.79 -13.15
CA VAL A 269 5.37 -1.41 -11.76
C VAL A 269 3.90 -1.29 -11.38
N HIS A 270 3.49 -1.92 -10.28
CA HIS A 270 2.16 -1.69 -9.72
C HIS A 270 2.13 -0.35 -8.96
N LEU A 271 1.51 0.64 -9.59
CA LEU A 271 1.35 1.98 -9.02
C LEU A 271 0.04 2.06 -8.22
N LEU A 272 0.15 2.39 -6.93
CA LEU A 272 -0.96 2.60 -6.03
C LEU A 272 -0.89 4.00 -5.42
N VAL A 273 -1.97 4.77 -5.51
CA VAL A 273 -2.12 6.07 -4.85
C VAL A 273 -3.09 5.92 -3.67
N LEU A 274 -2.61 6.19 -2.47
CA LEU A 274 -3.40 6.13 -1.24
C LEU A 274 -3.68 7.54 -0.73
N LEU A 275 -4.95 7.94 -0.76
CA LEU A 275 -5.42 9.25 -0.30
C LEU A 275 -6.13 9.09 1.05
N VAL A 276 -5.58 9.71 2.10
CA VAL A 276 -6.10 9.61 3.47
C VAL A 276 -6.52 10.98 3.98
N ASP A 277 -7.79 11.10 4.39
CA ASP A 277 -8.38 12.34 4.90
C ASP A 277 -8.27 13.49 3.87
N GLU A 278 -8.32 13.16 2.57
CA GLU A 278 -8.34 14.14 1.48
C GLU A 278 -9.77 14.43 1.01
N ARG A 279 -9.94 15.48 0.21
CA ARG A 279 -11.23 15.93 -0.27
C ARG A 279 -11.75 15.06 -1.41
N PRO A 280 -13.07 14.79 -1.50
CA PRO A 280 -13.65 14.00 -2.59
C PRO A 280 -13.31 14.52 -3.99
N GLU A 281 -13.27 15.87 -4.16
CA GLU A 281 -12.88 16.47 -5.45
C GLU A 281 -11.41 16.21 -5.82
N GLU A 282 -10.49 16.13 -4.82
CA GLU A 282 -9.08 15.79 -5.05
C GLU A 282 -8.92 14.29 -5.40
N VAL A 283 -9.76 13.43 -4.80
CA VAL A 283 -9.83 12.00 -5.15
C VAL A 283 -10.25 11.82 -6.61
N THR A 284 -11.38 12.41 -7.01
CA THR A 284 -11.87 12.33 -8.39
C THR A 284 -10.87 12.87 -9.40
N ASP A 285 -10.17 13.96 -9.05
CA ASP A 285 -9.14 14.55 -9.90
C ASP A 285 -7.91 13.60 -10.05
N MET A 286 -7.54 12.90 -8.98
CA MET A 286 -6.46 11.90 -9.03
C MET A 286 -6.87 10.69 -9.88
N GLU A 287 -8.06 10.13 -9.67
CA GLU A 287 -8.59 9.00 -10.44
C GLU A 287 -8.65 9.27 -11.94
N ARG A 288 -8.95 10.51 -12.33
CA ARG A 288 -9.04 10.91 -13.75
C ARG A 288 -7.69 11.19 -14.39
N SER A 289 -6.69 11.54 -13.61
CA SER A 289 -5.40 12.05 -14.11
C SER A 289 -4.23 11.08 -13.95
N VAL A 290 -4.39 10.00 -13.19
CA VAL A 290 -3.32 9.03 -12.93
C VAL A 290 -3.71 7.66 -13.46
N ASN A 291 -2.79 7.02 -14.20
CA ASN A 291 -2.95 5.64 -14.65
C ASN A 291 -2.36 4.69 -13.58
N GLY A 292 -3.15 4.39 -12.55
CA GLY A 292 -2.78 3.54 -11.42
C GLY A 292 -3.99 3.21 -10.56
N GLU A 293 -3.80 2.34 -9.58
CA GLU A 293 -4.83 2.02 -8.59
C GLU A 293 -4.98 3.19 -7.60
N VAL A 294 -6.15 3.82 -7.53
CA VAL A 294 -6.42 4.89 -6.56
C VAL A 294 -7.29 4.35 -5.44
N VAL A 295 -6.78 4.43 -4.23
CA VAL A 295 -7.47 4.02 -2.99
C VAL A 295 -7.64 5.25 -2.12
N SER A 296 -8.85 5.48 -1.64
CA SER A 296 -9.15 6.67 -0.85
C SER A 296 -9.97 6.37 0.39
N SER A 297 -9.77 7.18 1.40
CA SER A 297 -10.66 7.34 2.55
C SER A 297 -10.76 8.82 2.82
N THR A 298 -11.88 9.42 2.40
CA THR A 298 -12.11 10.87 2.37
C THR A 298 -12.38 11.43 3.76
N PHE A 299 -12.26 12.75 3.93
CA PHE A 299 -12.33 13.43 5.23
C PHE A 299 -13.69 13.30 5.95
N ASP A 300 -14.73 12.92 5.23
CA ASP A 300 -16.09 12.65 5.77
C ASP A 300 -16.19 11.28 6.46
N GLN A 301 -15.19 10.43 6.32
CA GLN A 301 -15.13 9.13 6.98
C GLN A 301 -14.52 9.23 8.39
N PRO A 302 -14.94 8.38 9.34
CA PRO A 302 -14.32 8.32 10.66
C PRO A 302 -12.86 7.86 10.60
N ALA A 303 -12.07 8.24 11.61
CA ALA A 303 -10.64 7.95 11.67
C ALA A 303 -10.32 6.44 11.57
N GLU A 304 -11.15 5.58 12.13
CA GLU A 304 -11.03 4.12 12.11
C GLU A 304 -11.06 3.59 10.69
N ASN A 305 -11.85 4.17 9.79
CA ASN A 305 -11.90 3.79 8.38
C ASN A 305 -10.58 4.11 7.67
N HIS A 306 -9.97 5.27 7.97
CA HIS A 306 -8.65 5.62 7.44
C HIS A 306 -7.60 4.57 7.82
N LEU A 307 -7.65 4.11 9.08
CA LEU A 307 -6.73 3.10 9.59
C LEU A 307 -6.94 1.75 8.90
N GLN A 308 -8.20 1.28 8.83
CA GLN A 308 -8.55 -0.01 8.21
C GLN A 308 -8.10 -0.08 6.74
N VAL A 309 -8.40 0.97 5.96
CA VAL A 309 -7.99 1.06 4.55
C VAL A 309 -6.47 1.04 4.44
N THR A 310 -5.77 1.86 5.22
CA THR A 310 -4.31 1.96 5.19
C THR A 310 -3.63 0.64 5.56
N GLU A 311 -4.12 -0.05 6.59
CA GLU A 311 -3.58 -1.34 7.00
C GLU A 311 -3.79 -2.43 5.94
N LEU A 312 -4.99 -2.45 5.33
CA LEU A 312 -5.28 -3.42 4.27
C LEU A 312 -4.45 -3.15 3.01
N VAL A 313 -4.23 -1.87 2.66
CA VAL A 313 -3.31 -1.46 1.58
C VAL A 313 -1.89 -1.94 1.88
N LEU A 314 -1.38 -1.72 3.09
CA LEU A 314 -0.04 -2.18 3.47
C LEU A 314 0.10 -3.71 3.31
N GLU A 315 -0.88 -4.45 3.78
CA GLU A 315 -0.85 -5.91 3.62
C GLU A 315 -0.98 -6.33 2.15
N ARG A 316 -1.79 -5.64 1.34
CA ARG A 316 -1.91 -5.88 -0.11
C ARG A 316 -0.56 -5.68 -0.82
N VAL A 317 0.10 -4.55 -0.60
CA VAL A 317 1.38 -4.27 -1.29
C VAL A 317 2.48 -5.25 -0.87
N LYS A 318 2.50 -5.70 0.39
CA LYS A 318 3.39 -6.78 0.83
C LYS A 318 3.14 -8.08 0.06
N ARG A 319 1.86 -8.45 -0.15
CA ARG A 319 1.50 -9.66 -0.92
C ARG A 319 1.97 -9.59 -2.37
N LEU A 320 1.90 -8.40 -2.98
CA LEU A 320 2.42 -8.19 -4.34
C LEU A 320 3.94 -8.36 -4.40
N VAL A 321 4.66 -7.83 -3.42
CA VAL A 321 6.12 -7.96 -3.35
C VAL A 321 6.55 -9.41 -3.08
N GLU A 322 5.82 -10.17 -2.25
CA GLU A 322 6.07 -11.59 -2.00
C GLU A 322 5.96 -12.48 -3.26
N VAL A 323 5.28 -11.99 -4.30
CA VAL A 323 5.22 -12.66 -5.61
C VAL A 323 6.18 -12.03 -6.64
N GLY A 324 7.14 -11.23 -6.17
CA GLY A 324 8.23 -10.67 -6.98
C GLY A 324 7.84 -9.43 -7.79
N ARG A 325 6.74 -8.73 -7.45
CA ARG A 325 6.35 -7.49 -8.14
C ARG A 325 7.02 -6.27 -7.55
N ASP A 326 7.33 -5.31 -8.43
CA ASP A 326 7.71 -3.96 -8.03
C ASP A 326 6.45 -3.13 -7.77
N VAL A 327 6.39 -2.51 -6.59
CA VAL A 327 5.23 -1.72 -6.16
C VAL A 327 5.67 -0.31 -5.78
N VAL A 328 4.96 0.69 -6.26
CA VAL A 328 5.11 2.08 -5.81
C VAL A 328 3.82 2.55 -5.16
N VAL A 329 3.91 3.02 -3.93
CA VAL A 329 2.81 3.64 -3.19
C VAL A 329 3.06 5.12 -3.06
N LEU A 330 2.13 5.93 -3.56
CA LEU A 330 2.10 7.37 -3.33
C LEU A 330 1.07 7.65 -2.23
N LEU A 331 1.52 8.08 -1.06
CA LEU A 331 0.66 8.36 0.10
C LEU A 331 0.42 9.85 0.27
N ASP A 332 -0.79 10.30 0.16
CA ASP A 332 -1.21 11.67 0.47
C ASP A 332 -2.26 11.68 1.59
N SER A 333 -1.92 12.02 2.82
CA SER A 333 -0.62 12.38 3.36
C SER A 333 -0.27 11.61 4.64
N ILE A 334 1.03 11.41 4.90
CA ILE A 334 1.49 10.76 6.13
C ILE A 334 1.17 11.58 7.38
N THR A 335 1.11 12.91 7.25
CA THR A 335 0.72 13.81 8.33
C THR A 335 -0.73 13.57 8.76
N ARG A 336 -1.66 13.47 7.80
CA ARG A 336 -3.07 13.21 8.08
C ARG A 336 -3.28 11.79 8.59
N LEU A 337 -2.59 10.81 8.01
CA LEU A 337 -2.60 9.44 8.52
C LEU A 337 -2.14 9.36 9.98
N SER A 338 -1.05 10.06 10.33
CA SER A 338 -0.57 10.11 11.71
C SER A 338 -1.55 10.80 12.65
N ARG A 339 -2.25 11.82 12.20
CA ARG A 339 -3.34 12.48 12.96
C ARG A 339 -4.51 11.51 13.20
N ALA A 340 -4.91 10.73 12.18
CA ALA A 340 -5.97 9.74 12.32
C ALA A 340 -5.60 8.65 13.34
N TYR A 341 -4.35 8.16 13.31
CA TYR A 341 -3.86 7.24 14.33
C TYR A 341 -3.84 7.87 15.73
N ASN A 342 -3.46 9.15 15.84
CA ASN A 342 -3.45 9.85 17.13
C ASN A 342 -4.87 10.06 17.70
N LEU A 343 -5.87 10.20 16.83
CA LEU A 343 -7.27 10.34 17.22
C LEU A 343 -7.88 9.00 17.66
N ALA A 344 -7.58 7.92 16.93
CA ALA A 344 -8.18 6.60 17.16
C ALA A 344 -7.42 5.75 18.20
N ALA A 345 -6.13 6.05 18.48
CA ALA A 345 -5.35 5.29 19.44
C ALA A 345 -5.82 5.53 20.88
N PRO A 346 -5.90 4.49 21.70
CA PRO A 346 -6.10 4.66 23.14
C PRO A 346 -4.90 5.40 23.74
N ALA A 347 -5.16 6.33 24.65
CA ALA A 347 -4.12 7.16 25.27
C ALA A 347 -3.08 6.29 26.01
N SER A 348 -1.82 6.33 25.57
CA SER A 348 -0.72 5.60 26.23
C SER A 348 -0.19 6.32 27.47
N GLY A 349 -0.57 7.60 27.67
CA GLY A 349 -0.07 8.47 28.73
C GLY A 349 1.31 9.07 28.44
N ARG A 350 1.92 8.78 27.30
CA ARG A 350 3.23 9.33 26.87
C ARG A 350 3.02 10.32 25.73
N ILE A 351 2.63 11.53 26.07
CA ILE A 351 2.35 12.59 25.11
C ILE A 351 3.65 13.33 24.78
N LEU A 352 3.99 13.40 23.50
CA LEU A 352 5.06 14.23 22.94
C LEU A 352 4.60 15.71 22.85
N SER A 353 5.51 16.61 22.54
CA SER A 353 5.15 18.00 22.24
C SER A 353 4.13 18.06 21.09
N GLY A 354 3.22 19.03 21.10
CA GLY A 354 2.17 19.13 20.08
C GLY A 354 0.96 18.19 20.28
N GLY A 355 0.87 17.45 21.40
CA GLY A 355 -0.27 16.58 21.69
C GLY A 355 -0.28 15.24 20.95
N VAL A 356 0.88 14.77 20.48
CA VAL A 356 1.02 13.49 19.80
C VAL A 356 1.30 12.39 20.83
N ASP A 357 0.50 11.34 20.84
CA ASP A 357 0.80 10.14 21.61
C ASP A 357 1.95 9.37 20.93
N SER A 358 2.97 9.00 21.71
CA SER A 358 4.15 8.29 21.17
C SER A 358 3.82 6.93 20.55
N ALA A 359 2.79 6.24 21.04
CA ALA A 359 2.32 4.97 20.50
C ALA A 359 1.58 5.15 19.18
N ALA A 360 0.90 6.27 18.96
CA ALA A 360 0.15 6.55 17.75
C ALA A 360 1.03 6.71 16.49
N LEU A 361 2.31 7.05 16.66
CA LEU A 361 3.25 7.18 15.53
C LEU A 361 3.85 5.84 15.06
N TYR A 362 3.75 4.79 15.87
CA TYR A 362 4.35 3.49 15.52
C TYR A 362 3.74 2.87 14.26
N PRO A 363 2.40 2.77 14.09
CA PRO A 363 1.82 2.19 12.88
C PRO A 363 2.15 2.97 11.59
N PRO A 364 2.04 4.32 11.51
CA PRO A 364 2.48 5.07 10.34
C PRO A 364 3.98 4.91 10.04
N LYS A 365 4.84 4.82 11.07
CA LYS A 365 6.26 4.50 10.90
C LYS A 365 6.48 3.10 10.34
N LYS A 366 5.72 2.11 10.82
CA LYS A 366 5.74 0.75 10.28
C LYS A 366 5.32 0.73 8.80
N PHE A 367 4.28 1.48 8.44
CA PHE A 367 3.85 1.64 7.05
C PHE A 367 4.98 2.19 6.20
N PHE A 368 5.50 3.36 6.52
CA PHE A 368 6.55 4.03 5.77
C PHE A 368 7.87 3.24 5.77
N GLY A 369 8.22 2.63 6.89
CA GLY A 369 9.41 1.80 7.06
C GLY A 369 9.36 0.44 6.33
N ALA A 370 8.20 0.05 5.80
CA ALA A 370 8.07 -1.17 5.00
C ALA A 370 8.78 -1.05 3.64
N ALA A 371 8.96 0.17 3.11
CA ALA A 371 9.63 0.40 1.84
C ALA A 371 11.07 -0.12 1.83
N ARG A 372 11.37 -0.99 0.85
CA ARG A 372 12.68 -1.62 0.65
C ARG A 372 12.82 -2.21 -0.75
N ASN A 373 14.03 -2.25 -1.26
CA ASN A 373 14.41 -3.12 -2.36
C ASN A 373 14.73 -4.51 -1.82
N ILE A 374 14.53 -5.58 -2.58
CA ILE A 374 14.59 -6.97 -2.09
C ILE A 374 15.51 -7.79 -3.00
N GLU A 375 16.43 -8.56 -2.37
CA GLU A 375 17.42 -9.39 -3.06
C GLU A 375 16.77 -10.52 -3.87
N GLU A 376 15.71 -11.12 -3.32
CA GLU A 376 14.97 -12.23 -3.92
C GLU A 376 14.07 -11.80 -5.08
N GLY A 377 13.98 -10.50 -5.34
CA GLY A 377 13.16 -9.87 -6.38
C GLY A 377 11.94 -9.15 -5.86
N GLY A 378 11.51 -8.17 -6.65
CA GLY A 378 10.46 -7.23 -6.27
C GLY A 378 10.96 -6.10 -5.37
N SER A 379 10.17 -5.06 -5.27
CA SER A 379 10.48 -3.91 -4.42
C SER A 379 9.21 -3.23 -3.92
N LEU A 380 9.31 -2.55 -2.77
CA LEU A 380 8.29 -1.64 -2.27
C LEU A 380 8.87 -0.24 -2.13
N THR A 381 8.43 0.67 -2.97
CA THR A 381 8.74 2.10 -2.89
C THR A 381 7.56 2.83 -2.25
N ILE A 382 7.80 3.68 -1.26
CA ILE A 382 6.75 4.50 -0.64
C ILE A 382 7.17 5.95 -0.67
N LEU A 383 6.40 6.78 -1.38
CA LEU A 383 6.57 8.23 -1.42
C LEU A 383 5.39 8.87 -0.71
N ALA A 384 5.64 9.49 0.44
CA ALA A 384 4.61 10.08 1.27
C ALA A 384 4.73 11.60 1.32
N THR A 385 3.61 12.30 1.19
CA THR A 385 3.60 13.75 1.42
C THR A 385 3.60 14.05 2.90
N ALA A 386 4.45 14.99 3.32
CA ALA A 386 4.50 15.52 4.66
C ALA A 386 4.14 17.01 4.65
N LEU A 387 3.16 17.40 5.45
CA LEU A 387 2.74 18.80 5.56
C LEU A 387 3.62 19.53 6.58
N VAL A 388 4.16 20.68 6.17
CA VAL A 388 4.96 21.57 7.02
C VAL A 388 4.42 22.99 6.94
N ASP A 389 4.86 23.89 7.84
CA ASP A 389 4.43 25.30 7.90
C ASP A 389 2.91 25.47 7.97
N THR A 390 2.21 24.55 8.61
CA THR A 390 0.75 24.60 8.81
C THR A 390 0.34 25.44 10.01
N GLY A 391 1.30 25.84 10.85
CA GLY A 391 1.07 26.47 12.15
C GLY A 391 0.69 25.47 13.26
N SER A 392 0.68 24.18 12.97
CA SER A 392 0.40 23.11 13.94
C SER A 392 1.69 22.49 14.48
N ARG A 393 1.90 22.58 15.81
CA ARG A 393 3.03 21.91 16.47
C ARG A 393 2.96 20.38 16.34
N MET A 394 1.78 19.83 16.19
CA MET A 394 1.60 18.40 15.93
C MET A 394 2.26 18.00 14.61
N ASP A 395 2.06 18.77 13.55
CA ASP A 395 2.63 18.46 12.22
C ASP A 395 4.15 18.59 12.21
N GLU A 396 4.70 19.54 12.96
CA GLU A 396 6.15 19.69 13.13
C GLU A 396 6.74 18.43 13.79
N VAL A 397 6.14 17.95 14.87
CA VAL A 397 6.57 16.71 15.54
C VAL A 397 6.46 15.51 14.62
N ILE A 398 5.34 15.36 13.92
CA ILE A 398 5.14 14.28 12.94
C ILE A 398 6.24 14.32 11.88
N PHE A 399 6.48 15.49 11.27
CA PHE A 399 7.51 15.64 10.24
C PHE A 399 8.90 15.23 10.75
N GLU A 400 9.35 15.74 11.91
CA GLU A 400 10.66 15.41 12.47
C GLU A 400 10.81 13.91 12.77
N GLU A 401 9.74 13.23 13.18
CA GLU A 401 9.73 11.80 13.44
C GLU A 401 9.87 10.93 12.16
N PHE A 402 9.44 11.43 10.99
CA PHE A 402 9.57 10.74 9.70
C PHE A 402 10.83 11.12 8.93
N LYS A 403 11.34 12.34 9.09
CA LYS A 403 12.54 12.85 8.41
C LYS A 403 13.76 11.93 8.61
N GLY A 404 13.96 11.41 9.82
CA GLY A 404 15.03 10.46 10.11
C GLY A 404 14.85 9.06 9.50
N THR A 405 13.64 8.71 9.07
CA THR A 405 13.30 7.38 8.52
C THR A 405 13.45 7.34 6.99
N GLY A 406 13.28 8.47 6.31
CA GLY A 406 13.40 8.60 4.87
C GLY A 406 14.86 8.49 4.36
N ASN A 407 15.00 8.10 3.10
CA ASN A 407 16.26 8.09 2.36
C ASN A 407 16.14 8.82 1.00
N TRP A 408 15.04 9.53 0.78
CA TRP A 408 14.77 10.38 -0.36
C TRP A 408 13.85 11.53 0.08
N GLU A 409 14.16 12.76 -0.31
CA GLU A 409 13.38 13.94 0.07
C GLU A 409 13.29 14.93 -1.09
N VAL A 410 12.06 15.40 -1.36
CA VAL A 410 11.78 16.57 -2.18
C VAL A 410 11.10 17.62 -1.32
N HIS A 411 11.70 18.78 -1.19
CA HIS A 411 11.15 19.90 -0.46
C HIS A 411 10.56 20.93 -1.42
N LEU A 412 9.32 21.33 -1.16
CA LEU A 412 8.65 22.42 -1.88
C LEU A 412 8.77 23.72 -1.10
N SER A 413 9.00 24.82 -1.81
CA SER A 413 9.19 26.16 -1.24
C SER A 413 7.94 27.02 -1.40
N ARG A 414 7.42 27.53 -0.28
CA ARG A 414 6.33 28.51 -0.30
C ARG A 414 6.75 29.83 -0.95
N GLN A 415 8.01 30.22 -0.81
CA GLN A 415 8.52 31.47 -1.39
C GLN A 415 8.50 31.43 -2.93
N LEU A 416 8.94 30.30 -3.52
CA LEU A 416 8.87 30.06 -4.97
C LEU A 416 7.43 30.07 -5.47
N SER A 417 6.55 29.34 -4.79
CA SER A 417 5.13 29.28 -5.13
C SER A 417 4.45 30.66 -5.07
N ASN A 418 4.76 31.49 -4.07
CA ASN A 418 4.26 32.85 -3.97
C ASN A 418 4.72 33.73 -5.14
N LYS A 419 5.96 33.51 -5.64
CA LYS A 419 6.49 34.17 -6.83
C LYS A 419 6.00 33.56 -8.15
N ARG A 420 5.15 32.48 -8.09
CA ARG A 420 4.66 31.74 -9.27
C ARG A 420 5.77 31.04 -10.07
N ILE A 421 6.87 30.68 -9.41
CA ILE A 421 7.95 29.88 -9.99
C ILE A 421 7.63 28.42 -9.75
N PHE A 422 7.43 27.63 -10.83
CA PHE A 422 7.12 26.21 -10.79
C PHE A 422 8.02 25.42 -11.76
N PRO A 423 8.50 24.21 -11.33
CA PRO A 423 8.24 23.55 -10.06
C PRO A 423 8.88 24.31 -8.87
N ALA A 424 8.13 24.43 -7.78
CA ALA A 424 8.57 25.15 -6.59
C ALA A 424 9.49 24.28 -5.70
N ILE A 425 10.49 23.61 -6.30
CA ILE A 425 11.41 22.67 -5.62
C ILE A 425 12.56 23.44 -5.00
N ASP A 426 12.81 23.20 -3.72
CA ASP A 426 13.99 23.66 -2.99
C ASP A 426 15.14 22.69 -3.27
N ILE A 427 16.10 23.12 -4.10
CA ILE A 427 17.23 22.30 -4.56
C ILE A 427 18.17 21.93 -3.40
N GLU A 428 18.37 22.84 -2.44
CA GLU A 428 19.30 22.62 -1.33
C GLU A 428 18.83 21.57 -0.35
N LYS A 429 17.49 21.54 -0.08
CA LYS A 429 16.89 20.62 0.88
C LYS A 429 16.49 19.29 0.26
N SER A 430 16.47 19.20 -1.08
CA SER A 430 16.07 17.98 -1.78
C SER A 430 17.27 17.10 -2.09
N GLY A 431 17.10 15.77 -1.98
CA GLY A 431 18.20 14.84 -2.28
C GLY A 431 17.86 13.38 -2.02
N THR A 432 18.79 12.52 -2.44
CA THR A 432 18.72 11.05 -2.30
C THR A 432 19.95 10.56 -1.54
N ARG A 433 19.74 9.69 -0.56
CA ARG A 433 20.88 9.00 0.10
C ARG A 433 21.40 7.90 -0.82
N LYS A 434 22.72 7.81 -0.97
CA LYS A 434 23.42 6.87 -1.87
C LYS A 434 22.99 6.99 -3.32
N GLU A 435 22.82 8.24 -3.80
CA GLU A 435 22.44 8.52 -5.19
C GLU A 435 23.44 7.97 -6.22
N GLU A 436 24.69 7.73 -5.80
CA GLU A 436 25.73 7.08 -6.59
C GLU A 436 25.39 5.66 -7.05
N LEU A 437 24.46 4.99 -6.38
CA LEU A 437 23.96 3.67 -6.80
C LEU A 437 22.93 3.75 -7.94
N LEU A 438 22.32 4.94 -8.14
CA LEU A 438 21.24 5.17 -9.10
C LEU A 438 21.70 5.90 -10.38
N MET A 439 22.96 6.36 -10.43
CA MET A 439 23.54 7.07 -11.56
C MET A 439 24.80 6.38 -12.04
N ASP A 440 25.07 6.47 -13.34
CA ASP A 440 26.40 6.08 -13.80
C ASP A 440 27.47 7.09 -13.34
N GLY A 441 28.75 6.67 -13.31
CA GLY A 441 29.82 7.50 -12.78
C GLY A 441 30.10 8.80 -13.56
N ALA A 442 29.69 8.88 -14.83
CA ALA A 442 29.83 10.08 -15.65
C ALA A 442 28.66 11.04 -15.36
N GLU A 443 27.44 10.54 -15.26
CA GLU A 443 26.25 11.29 -14.87
C GLU A 443 26.43 11.89 -13.46
N ALA A 444 26.83 11.07 -12.48
CA ALA A 444 27.04 11.49 -11.10
C ALA A 444 28.03 12.66 -10.99
N LYS A 445 29.17 12.60 -11.68
CA LYS A 445 30.17 13.70 -11.70
C LYS A 445 29.57 14.98 -12.23
N MET A 446 28.77 14.93 -13.27
CA MET A 446 28.15 16.12 -13.87
C MET A 446 27.05 16.69 -12.98
N VAL A 447 26.23 15.84 -12.37
CA VAL A 447 25.20 16.26 -11.40
C VAL A 447 25.84 16.92 -10.16
N TRP A 448 26.91 16.36 -9.62
CA TRP A 448 27.60 16.95 -8.48
C TRP A 448 28.22 18.32 -8.84
N LYS A 449 28.77 18.46 -10.07
CA LYS A 449 29.24 19.77 -10.55
C LYS A 449 28.10 20.77 -10.71
N LEU A 450 26.96 20.33 -11.27
CA LEU A 450 25.75 21.15 -11.36
C LEU A 450 25.31 21.63 -9.98
N ARG A 451 25.22 20.73 -8.99
CA ARG A 451 24.86 21.09 -7.61
C ARG A 451 25.84 22.12 -7.02
N SER A 452 27.15 21.95 -7.23
CA SER A 452 28.15 22.91 -6.75
C SER A 452 27.93 24.32 -7.31
N VAL A 453 27.51 24.42 -8.59
CA VAL A 453 27.19 25.71 -9.21
C VAL A 453 25.87 26.28 -8.64
N LEU A 454 24.85 25.45 -8.49
CA LEU A 454 23.56 25.89 -7.97
C LEU A 454 23.64 26.34 -6.50
N HIS A 455 24.40 25.63 -5.66
CA HIS A 455 24.64 26.02 -4.26
C HIS A 455 25.42 27.33 -4.07
N ALA A 456 26.12 27.82 -5.10
CA ALA A 456 26.77 29.10 -5.05
C ALA A 456 25.81 30.29 -5.30
N LEU A 457 24.57 30.02 -5.69
CA LEU A 457 23.53 31.01 -5.99
C LEU A 457 22.51 31.11 -4.86
N ASP A 458 21.76 32.21 -4.83
CA ASP A 458 20.55 32.28 -4.01
C ASP A 458 19.57 31.15 -4.41
N PRO A 459 18.90 30.47 -3.45
CA PRO A 459 18.03 29.33 -3.75
C PRO A 459 16.93 29.59 -4.80
N ASN A 460 16.39 30.83 -4.83
CA ASN A 460 15.38 31.18 -5.85
C ASN A 460 16.02 31.35 -7.22
N ALA A 461 17.19 32.02 -7.28
CA ALA A 461 17.94 32.21 -8.52
C ALA A 461 18.47 30.88 -9.08
N ALA A 462 18.82 29.94 -8.21
CA ALA A 462 19.30 28.63 -8.60
C ALA A 462 18.21 27.81 -9.37
N ILE A 463 17.00 27.74 -8.83
CA ILE A 463 15.91 27.02 -9.49
C ILE A 463 15.43 27.74 -10.76
N GLU A 464 15.37 29.07 -10.77
CA GLU A 464 15.01 29.87 -11.96
C GLU A 464 15.99 29.60 -13.10
N LEU A 465 17.30 29.68 -12.82
CA LEU A 465 18.37 29.39 -13.79
C LEU A 465 18.28 27.96 -14.31
N LEU A 466 18.06 26.98 -13.41
CA LEU A 466 17.93 25.58 -13.79
C LEU A 466 16.74 25.38 -14.75
N ILE A 467 15.56 25.91 -14.41
CA ILE A 467 14.35 25.85 -15.24
C ILE A 467 14.59 26.49 -16.60
N GLU A 468 15.19 27.67 -16.64
CA GLU A 468 15.51 28.39 -17.90
C GLU A 468 16.37 27.52 -18.81
N LYS A 469 17.50 27.04 -18.28
CA LYS A 469 18.43 26.23 -19.07
C LYS A 469 17.91 24.86 -19.46
N MET A 470 17.01 24.27 -18.68
CA MET A 470 16.36 23.01 -19.03
C MET A 470 15.34 23.18 -20.18
N LYS A 471 14.68 24.34 -20.29
CA LYS A 471 13.78 24.63 -21.41
C LYS A 471 14.50 24.69 -22.76
N ASP A 472 15.80 25.02 -22.75
CA ASP A 472 16.63 25.06 -23.96
C ASP A 472 17.02 23.67 -24.47
N THR A 473 16.69 22.59 -23.73
CA THR A 473 17.12 21.21 -24.01
C THR A 473 15.95 20.23 -24.00
N LYS A 474 16.05 19.19 -24.82
CA LYS A 474 14.99 18.17 -24.96
C LYS A 474 15.06 17.08 -23.89
N SER A 475 16.26 16.88 -23.29
CA SER A 475 16.47 15.83 -22.29
C SER A 475 17.52 16.23 -21.25
N ASN A 476 17.54 15.52 -20.11
CA ASN A 476 18.57 15.69 -19.08
C ASN A 476 19.95 15.31 -19.59
N PHE A 477 20.04 14.31 -20.47
CA PHE A 477 21.28 13.94 -21.13
C PHE A 477 21.84 15.09 -21.96
N GLU A 478 21.01 15.71 -22.82
CA GLU A 478 21.40 16.87 -23.63
C GLU A 478 21.84 18.05 -22.77
N PHE A 479 21.11 18.32 -21.70
CA PHE A 479 21.44 19.36 -20.72
C PHE A 479 22.82 19.15 -20.08
N LEU A 480 23.11 17.95 -19.57
CA LEU A 480 24.38 17.60 -18.95
C LEU A 480 25.54 17.61 -19.97
N ASP A 481 25.31 17.18 -21.23
CA ASP A 481 26.32 17.25 -22.29
C ASP A 481 26.64 18.69 -22.71
N ALA A 482 25.64 19.57 -22.82
CA ALA A 482 25.82 20.98 -23.06
C ALA A 482 26.64 21.64 -21.95
N MET A 483 26.35 21.30 -20.69
CA MET A 483 27.10 21.75 -19.54
C MET A 483 28.57 21.27 -19.57
N ARG A 484 28.82 20.04 -19.98
CA ARG A 484 30.15 19.46 -20.15
C ARG A 484 30.97 20.20 -21.20
N ARG A 485 30.36 20.57 -22.34
CA ARG A 485 31.04 21.33 -23.42
C ARG A 485 31.43 22.75 -23.00
N ASN A 486 30.53 23.41 -22.25
CA ASN A 486 30.78 24.79 -21.79
C ASN A 486 31.80 24.90 -20.64
N THR A 487 32.27 23.77 -20.11
CA THR A 487 33.21 23.74 -18.98
C THR A 487 34.62 23.31 -19.41
N ARG A 488 34.85 23.00 -20.70
CA ARG A 488 36.16 22.86 -21.31
C ARG A 488 36.67 24.21 -21.81
#